data_1a3d78feee2c743020ff0fc9a0a76093
#
_entry.id   1a3d78feee2c743020ff0fc9a0a76093
#
_cell.length_a   1.000
_cell.length_b   1.000
_cell.length_c   1.000
_cell.angle_alpha   90.00
_cell.angle_beta   90.00
_cell.angle_gamma   90.00
#
_symmetry.space_group_name_H-M   'P 1'
#
loop_
_entity.id
_entity.type
_entity.pdbx_description
1 polymer ?
#
loop_
_entity_poly.entity_id
_entity_poly.type
_entity_poly.pdbx_seq_one_letter_code
_entity_poly.pdbx_strand_id
1 'polypeptide(L)'
;DAQESRGLGDVYKRQVQGSQSRQGGRSANLDLSWDGPAAKVSGNYGQGSASKHMSLGAAGSLVAHANGITLGPSVGETFALVEVSGVKGVGVDSSAVTRTDDKGYAIVPYVQPYRYNWISLDSDTLGSDVEIQESSRMVVPTRGAVVKSRFESTSGRRLQFDLRTVDGQQIPFGAQAYDSQGNLLGVVDNLSRLLLFGIGDKGELDVRWGTKHCKVNYELPAANKEMIYEKFEFSCSTPKALMASTEVISSSSQ
;
A
#
# COMPACT_ATOMS: atom_id res chain seq x y z
N ASP A 1 6.85 21.16 -21.98
CA ASP A 1 6.34 19.80 -22.27
C ASP A 1 6.51 18.96 -21.02
N ALA A 2 5.45 18.93 -20.22
CA ALA A 2 5.40 18.10 -19.03
C ALA A 2 5.03 16.68 -19.48
N GLN A 3 5.98 15.76 -19.41
CA GLN A 3 5.78 14.36 -19.67
C GLN A 3 5.22 13.71 -18.39
N GLU A 4 3.91 13.50 -18.35
CA GLU A 4 3.25 12.69 -17.34
C GLU A 4 3.75 11.24 -17.45
N SER A 5 4.71 10.88 -16.62
CA SER A 5 5.06 9.48 -16.39
C SER A 5 4.10 8.86 -15.37
N ARG A 6 2.92 8.45 -15.79
CA ARG A 6 2.09 7.53 -15.03
C ARG A 6 2.79 6.18 -14.98
N GLY A 7 3.13 5.76 -13.76
CA GLY A 7 3.91 4.60 -13.44
C GLY A 7 3.43 3.28 -14.04
N LEU A 8 4.09 2.90 -15.10
CA LEU A 8 4.26 1.51 -15.46
C LEU A 8 5.64 1.12 -14.94
N GLY A 9 5.73 0.15 -14.03
CA GLY A 9 6.98 -0.31 -13.43
C GLY A 9 7.97 -0.96 -14.40
N ASP A 10 7.82 -0.69 -15.68
CA ASP A 10 8.61 -1.24 -16.76
C ASP A 10 9.54 -0.19 -17.35
N VAL A 11 10.81 -0.52 -17.49
CA VAL A 11 11.81 0.36 -18.09
C VAL A 11 12.15 -0.14 -19.50
N TYR A 12 11.81 0.68 -20.49
CA TYR A 12 12.17 0.43 -21.89
C TYR A 12 13.42 1.23 -22.28
N LYS A 13 14.44 0.57 -22.79
CA LYS A 13 15.63 1.20 -23.35
C LYS A 13 15.72 0.85 -24.82
N ARG A 14 15.87 1.89 -25.67
CA ARG A 14 16.06 1.77 -27.11
C ARG A 14 17.29 2.54 -27.50
N GLN A 15 18.21 1.90 -28.17
CA GLN A 15 19.39 2.54 -28.70
C GLN A 15 19.55 2.19 -30.17
N VAL A 16 19.79 3.19 -30.98
CA VAL A 16 20.14 3.03 -32.41
C VAL A 16 21.50 3.64 -32.62
N GLN A 17 22.45 2.86 -33.11
CA GLN A 17 23.78 3.31 -33.38
C GLN A 17 24.13 3.03 -34.86
N GLY A 18 24.49 4.06 -35.58
CA GLY A 18 25.02 3.95 -36.95
C GLY A 18 26.49 4.36 -36.97
N SER A 19 27.32 3.65 -37.71
CA SER A 19 28.69 4.06 -38.00
C SER A 19 29.02 3.93 -39.49
N GLN A 20 29.87 4.84 -39.98
CA GLN A 20 30.38 4.80 -41.33
C GLN A 20 31.92 4.91 -41.30
N SER A 21 32.60 3.90 -41.84
CA SER A 21 34.05 3.92 -41.96
C SER A 21 34.48 4.65 -43.20
N ARG A 22 35.65 5.34 -43.16
CA ARG A 22 36.28 5.99 -44.29
C ARG A 22 36.62 5.02 -45.44
N GLN A 23 36.68 3.70 -45.18
CA GLN A 23 36.91 2.66 -46.18
C GLN A 23 35.63 2.08 -46.79
N GLY A 24 34.49 2.78 -46.68
CA GLY A 24 33.24 2.42 -47.35
C GLY A 24 32.34 1.43 -46.63
N GLY A 25 32.69 0.99 -45.41
CA GLY A 25 31.86 0.12 -44.60
C GLY A 25 30.77 0.92 -43.87
N ARG A 26 29.52 0.53 -44.04
CA ARG A 26 28.37 1.05 -43.25
C ARG A 26 27.92 -0.03 -42.30
N SER A 27 27.70 0.32 -41.03
CA SER A 27 27.08 -0.56 -40.08
C SER A 27 25.98 0.16 -39.31
N ALA A 28 24.94 -0.59 -38.96
CA ALA A 28 23.84 -0.13 -38.14
C ALA A 28 23.55 -1.19 -37.10
N ASN A 29 23.34 -0.79 -35.83
CA ASN A 29 22.93 -1.63 -34.74
C ASN A 29 21.65 -1.07 -34.08
N LEU A 30 20.74 -1.94 -33.78
CA LEU A 30 19.52 -1.66 -33.02
C LEU A 30 19.51 -2.53 -31.78
N ASP A 31 19.52 -1.90 -30.62
CA ASP A 31 19.41 -2.54 -29.33
C ASP A 31 18.09 -2.18 -28.68
N LEU A 32 17.33 -3.19 -28.25
CA LEU A 32 16.09 -3.06 -27.53
C LEU A 32 16.23 -3.83 -26.23
N SER A 33 15.88 -3.22 -25.11
CA SER A 33 15.77 -3.92 -23.84
C SER A 33 14.55 -3.46 -23.05
N TRP A 34 13.94 -4.41 -22.39
CA TRP A 34 12.83 -4.21 -21.48
C TRP A 34 13.18 -4.84 -20.14
N ASP A 35 13.13 -4.04 -19.07
CA ASP A 35 13.32 -4.47 -17.70
C ASP A 35 11.94 -4.45 -17.02
N GLY A 36 11.39 -5.62 -16.75
CA GLY A 36 10.10 -5.81 -16.08
C GLY A 36 10.26 -6.43 -14.69
N PRO A 37 9.17 -6.50 -13.91
CA PRO A 37 9.20 -7.03 -12.54
C PRO A 37 9.53 -8.51 -12.47
N ALA A 38 9.23 -9.27 -13.51
CA ALA A 38 9.44 -10.73 -13.55
C ALA A 38 10.72 -11.15 -14.29
N ALA A 39 11.15 -10.35 -15.29
CA ALA A 39 12.30 -10.69 -16.12
C ALA A 39 12.79 -9.48 -16.91
N LYS A 40 14.03 -9.56 -17.37
CA LYS A 40 14.62 -8.68 -18.36
C LYS A 40 14.65 -9.39 -19.71
N VAL A 41 14.18 -8.71 -20.76
CA VAL A 41 14.23 -9.20 -22.14
C VAL A 41 15.08 -8.22 -22.97
N SER A 42 15.93 -8.74 -23.83
CA SER A 42 16.78 -7.95 -24.71
C SER A 42 16.81 -8.51 -26.12
N GLY A 43 16.89 -7.62 -27.10
CA GLY A 43 17.05 -7.95 -28.51
C GLY A 43 18.09 -7.03 -29.13
N ASN A 44 18.99 -7.58 -29.89
CA ASN A 44 19.98 -6.84 -30.68
C ASN A 44 19.89 -7.29 -32.14
N TYR A 45 19.89 -6.31 -33.03
CA TYR A 45 20.02 -6.53 -34.47
C TYR A 45 21.13 -5.63 -35.04
N GLY A 46 22.10 -6.28 -35.66
CA GLY A 46 23.20 -5.56 -36.32
C GLY A 46 23.33 -5.93 -37.79
N GLN A 47 23.56 -4.93 -38.62
CA GLN A 47 23.81 -5.08 -40.04
C GLN A 47 25.09 -4.35 -40.41
N GLY A 48 26.05 -5.07 -40.93
CA GLY A 48 27.26 -4.51 -41.55
C GLY A 48 27.28 -4.75 -43.06
N SER A 49 28.32 -4.25 -43.73
CA SER A 49 28.51 -4.41 -45.18
C SER A 49 28.66 -5.86 -45.65
N ALA A 50 29.12 -6.75 -44.78
CA ALA A 50 29.38 -8.16 -45.07
C ALA A 50 28.66 -9.16 -44.14
N SER A 51 28.00 -8.69 -43.09
CA SER A 51 27.37 -9.58 -42.07
C SER A 51 26.11 -8.98 -41.50
N LYS A 52 25.21 -9.84 -41.11
CA LYS A 52 24.02 -9.53 -40.30
C LYS A 52 24.04 -10.44 -39.07
N HIS A 53 23.70 -9.89 -37.92
CA HIS A 53 23.52 -10.70 -36.70
C HIS A 53 22.27 -10.27 -35.95
N MET A 54 21.66 -11.21 -35.28
CA MET A 54 20.53 -10.99 -34.39
C MET A 54 20.74 -11.83 -33.14
N SER A 55 20.49 -11.23 -31.99
CA SER A 55 20.49 -11.93 -30.71
C SER A 55 19.25 -11.60 -29.92
N LEU A 56 18.73 -12.59 -29.20
CA LEU A 56 17.64 -12.46 -28.27
C LEU A 56 18.09 -13.03 -26.94
N GLY A 57 17.77 -12.34 -25.86
CA GLY A 57 18.10 -12.76 -24.51
C GLY A 57 16.94 -12.54 -23.56
N ALA A 58 16.80 -13.46 -22.62
CA ALA A 58 15.90 -13.30 -21.48
C ALA A 58 16.66 -13.69 -20.21
N ALA A 59 16.50 -12.91 -19.14
CA ALA A 59 17.14 -13.18 -17.86
C ALA A 59 16.17 -12.83 -16.73
N GLY A 60 16.10 -13.70 -15.72
CA GLY A 60 15.24 -13.54 -14.55
C GLY A 60 15.50 -14.63 -13.55
N SER A 61 14.73 -14.65 -12.49
CA SER A 61 14.75 -15.68 -11.46
C SER A 61 13.37 -16.21 -11.16
N LEU A 62 13.34 -17.45 -10.68
CA LEU A 62 12.16 -18.13 -10.18
C LEU A 62 12.47 -18.61 -8.77
N VAL A 63 11.76 -18.08 -7.78
CA VAL A 63 11.96 -18.42 -6.37
C VAL A 63 10.73 -19.18 -5.88
N ALA A 64 10.95 -20.45 -5.48
CA ALA A 64 9.92 -21.26 -4.83
C ALA A 64 9.97 -21.04 -3.31
N HIS A 65 8.81 -20.80 -2.70
CA HIS A 65 8.65 -20.58 -1.27
C HIS A 65 7.35 -21.20 -0.75
N ALA A 66 7.10 -21.16 0.56
CA ALA A 66 5.98 -21.85 1.18
C ALA A 66 4.59 -21.50 0.60
N ASN A 67 4.42 -20.28 0.04
CA ASN A 67 3.14 -19.80 -0.49
C ASN A 67 3.07 -19.84 -2.03
N GLY A 68 4.08 -20.42 -2.69
CA GLY A 68 4.10 -20.60 -4.14
C GLY A 68 5.42 -20.24 -4.81
N ILE A 69 5.32 -19.66 -5.98
CA ILE A 69 6.45 -19.28 -6.81
C ILE A 69 6.34 -17.79 -7.14
N THR A 70 7.44 -17.07 -6.99
CA THR A 70 7.55 -15.67 -7.38
C THR A 70 8.64 -15.53 -8.46
N LEU A 71 8.31 -14.81 -9.52
CA LEU A 71 9.24 -14.43 -10.57
C LEU A 71 9.87 -13.08 -10.23
N GLY A 72 11.11 -12.86 -10.65
CA GLY A 72 11.80 -11.61 -10.40
C GLY A 72 13.03 -11.40 -11.26
N PRO A 73 13.74 -10.30 -11.07
CA PRO A 73 14.99 -10.04 -11.74
C PRO A 73 16.03 -11.12 -11.39
N SER A 74 17.08 -11.22 -12.20
CA SER A 74 18.18 -12.16 -11.92
C SER A 74 18.78 -11.89 -10.54
N VAL A 75 18.82 -12.93 -9.69
CA VAL A 75 19.29 -12.83 -8.31
C VAL A 75 20.78 -13.08 -8.20
N GLY A 76 21.42 -12.45 -7.22
CA GLY A 76 22.76 -12.79 -6.78
C GLY A 76 22.78 -14.01 -5.85
N GLU A 77 23.94 -14.29 -5.25
CA GLU A 77 24.13 -15.38 -4.29
C GLU A 77 23.30 -15.16 -3.01
N THR A 78 23.14 -13.90 -2.62
CA THR A 78 22.37 -13.48 -1.43
C THR A 78 21.31 -12.50 -1.86
N PHE A 79 20.05 -12.80 -1.58
CA PHE A 79 18.90 -11.98 -2.00
C PHE A 79 17.81 -11.98 -0.93
N ALA A 80 16.82 -11.10 -1.08
CA ALA A 80 15.68 -11.09 -0.16
C ALA A 80 14.37 -11.39 -0.89
N LEU A 81 13.49 -12.10 -0.19
CA LEU A 81 12.09 -12.29 -0.54
C LEU A 81 11.25 -11.37 0.35
N VAL A 82 10.64 -10.39 -0.25
CA VAL A 82 9.72 -9.45 0.42
C VAL A 82 8.30 -10.00 0.37
N GLU A 83 7.60 -9.92 1.47
CA GLU A 83 6.17 -10.25 1.58
C GLU A 83 5.42 -9.04 2.12
N VAL A 84 4.46 -8.53 1.36
CA VAL A 84 3.48 -7.52 1.79
C VAL A 84 2.11 -8.18 1.73
N SER A 85 1.58 -8.58 2.87
CA SER A 85 0.43 -9.49 3.02
C SER A 85 -0.70 -9.25 2.02
N GLY A 86 -0.70 -9.95 0.87
CA GLY A 86 -1.76 -9.92 -0.14
C GLY A 86 -1.88 -8.61 -0.94
N VAL A 87 -0.91 -7.70 -0.88
CA VAL A 87 -0.93 -6.42 -1.60
C VAL A 87 -0.06 -6.50 -2.85
N LYS A 88 -0.70 -6.38 -4.01
CA LYS A 88 -0.06 -6.37 -5.33
C LYS A 88 0.48 -4.99 -5.69
N GLY A 89 1.59 -4.95 -6.43
CA GLY A 89 2.07 -3.75 -7.12
C GLY A 89 2.87 -2.78 -6.25
N VAL A 90 3.15 -3.14 -4.99
CA VAL A 90 3.95 -2.32 -4.08
C VAL A 90 5.40 -2.32 -4.56
N GLY A 91 5.96 -1.12 -4.77
CA GLY A 91 7.36 -0.93 -5.12
C GLY A 91 8.29 -1.27 -3.96
N VAL A 92 9.46 -1.81 -4.26
CA VAL A 92 10.47 -2.20 -3.26
C VAL A 92 11.82 -1.58 -3.61
N ASP A 93 12.50 -1.04 -2.60
CA ASP A 93 13.87 -0.48 -2.65
C ASP A 93 14.08 0.63 -3.69
N SER A 94 13.08 1.50 -3.87
CA SER A 94 13.13 2.57 -4.86
C SER A 94 13.46 2.07 -6.29
N SER A 95 13.30 0.77 -6.52
CA SER A 95 13.48 0.15 -7.82
C SER A 95 12.26 0.43 -8.69
N ALA A 96 12.48 0.98 -9.87
CA ALA A 96 11.39 1.23 -10.82
C ALA A 96 10.66 -0.05 -11.25
N VAL A 97 11.33 -1.19 -11.15
CA VAL A 97 10.83 -2.48 -11.68
C VAL A 97 10.47 -3.51 -10.61
N THR A 98 11.05 -3.44 -9.41
CA THR A 98 10.76 -4.42 -8.35
C THR A 98 9.43 -4.10 -7.69
N ARG A 99 8.42 -4.93 -7.94
CA ARG A 99 7.06 -4.79 -7.40
C ARG A 99 6.53 -6.11 -6.90
N THR A 100 5.64 -6.05 -5.92
CA THR A 100 4.96 -7.25 -5.42
C THR A 100 4.03 -7.85 -6.47
N ASP A 101 4.02 -9.18 -6.55
CA ASP A 101 3.14 -9.98 -7.39
C ASP A 101 1.69 -10.03 -6.86
N ASP A 102 0.83 -10.83 -7.52
CA ASP A 102 -0.59 -10.99 -7.13
C ASP A 102 -0.78 -11.55 -5.71
N LYS A 103 0.25 -12.16 -5.13
CA LYS A 103 0.25 -12.72 -3.77
C LYS A 103 0.95 -11.82 -2.77
N GLY A 104 1.46 -10.66 -3.20
CA GLY A 104 2.20 -9.73 -2.36
C GLY A 104 3.67 -10.07 -2.17
N TYR A 105 4.29 -10.83 -3.08
CA TYR A 105 5.70 -11.18 -3.02
C TYR A 105 6.54 -10.42 -4.05
N ALA A 106 7.74 -9.99 -3.65
CA ALA A 106 8.73 -9.39 -4.54
C ALA A 106 10.13 -9.92 -4.21
N ILE A 107 11.02 -9.92 -5.21
CA ILE A 107 12.40 -10.34 -5.06
C ILE A 107 13.32 -9.12 -5.12
N VAL A 108 14.05 -8.87 -4.03
CA VAL A 108 15.19 -7.93 -4.00
C VAL A 108 16.43 -8.70 -4.42
N PRO A 109 16.97 -8.46 -5.61
CA PRO A 109 17.87 -9.40 -6.28
C PRO A 109 19.26 -9.49 -5.65
N TYR A 110 19.64 -8.49 -4.85
CA TYR A 110 20.96 -8.42 -4.24
C TYR A 110 20.91 -7.76 -2.88
N VAL A 111 21.39 -8.48 -1.85
CA VAL A 111 21.56 -8.00 -0.48
C VAL A 111 23.01 -8.26 -0.07
N GLN A 112 23.66 -7.28 0.52
CA GLN A 112 25.06 -7.42 0.90
C GLN A 112 25.21 -8.33 2.13
N PRO A 113 25.94 -9.46 2.05
CA PRO A 113 26.17 -10.33 3.19
C PRO A 113 27.03 -9.65 4.25
N TYR A 114 26.72 -9.95 5.53
CA TYR A 114 27.43 -9.43 6.72
C TYR A 114 27.40 -7.90 6.86
N ARG A 115 26.40 -7.24 6.24
CA ARG A 115 26.20 -5.78 6.32
C ARG A 115 24.74 -5.46 6.61
N TYR A 116 24.51 -4.26 7.12
CA TYR A 116 23.18 -3.71 7.27
C TYR A 116 22.61 -3.40 5.89
N ASN A 117 21.45 -3.97 5.59
CA ASN A 117 20.68 -3.68 4.39
C ASN A 117 19.30 -3.20 4.82
N TRP A 118 18.86 -2.10 4.26
CA TRP A 118 17.50 -1.60 4.46
C TRP A 118 16.65 -2.03 3.27
N ILE A 119 15.59 -2.76 3.55
CA ILE A 119 14.56 -3.12 2.59
C ILE A 119 13.39 -2.18 2.86
N SER A 120 13.09 -1.33 1.90
CA SER A 120 12.06 -0.30 2.03
C SER A 120 10.95 -0.51 1.02
N LEU A 121 9.71 -0.23 1.42
CA LEU A 121 8.57 -0.19 0.54
C LEU A 121 8.36 1.24 0.02
N ASP A 122 8.02 1.35 -1.24
CA ASP A 122 7.65 2.63 -1.85
C ASP A 122 6.19 2.95 -1.53
N SER A 123 5.99 3.82 -0.54
CA SER A 123 4.67 4.21 -0.05
C SER A 123 3.80 4.87 -1.12
N ASP A 124 4.39 5.50 -2.13
CA ASP A 124 3.65 6.16 -3.22
C ASP A 124 2.98 5.16 -4.15
N THR A 125 3.40 3.89 -4.08
CA THR A 125 2.82 2.79 -4.88
C THR A 125 1.70 2.04 -4.16
N LEU A 126 1.42 2.38 -2.90
CA LEU A 126 0.33 1.79 -2.14
C LEU A 126 -1.02 2.31 -2.63
N GLY A 127 -2.00 1.43 -2.69
CA GLY A 127 -3.38 1.82 -2.90
C GLY A 127 -3.89 2.70 -1.75
N SER A 128 -4.87 3.56 -2.04
CA SER A 128 -5.51 4.41 -1.02
C SER A 128 -6.22 3.60 0.08
N ASP A 129 -6.49 2.33 -0.19
CA ASP A 129 -7.14 1.35 0.67
C ASP A 129 -6.17 0.47 1.45
N VAL A 130 -4.87 0.77 1.43
CA VAL A 130 -3.84 0.00 2.13
C VAL A 130 -3.06 0.87 3.10
N GLU A 131 -2.86 0.37 4.29
CA GLU A 131 -1.99 0.95 5.31
C GLU A 131 -0.93 -0.05 5.75
N ILE A 132 0.31 0.42 5.91
CA ILE A 132 1.45 -0.39 6.34
C ILE A 132 1.98 0.17 7.66
N GLN A 133 2.18 -0.69 8.64
CA GLN A 133 2.69 -0.29 9.96
C GLN A 133 4.16 0.13 9.90
N GLU A 134 4.98 -0.62 9.17
CA GLU A 134 6.40 -0.36 8.98
C GLU A 134 6.72 -0.40 7.48
N SER A 135 7.24 0.69 6.92
CA SER A 135 7.62 0.76 5.51
C SER A 135 9.08 0.38 5.24
N SER A 136 9.88 0.13 6.26
CA SER A 136 11.30 -0.20 6.11
C SER A 136 11.74 -1.20 7.17
N ARG A 137 12.58 -2.17 6.76
CA ARG A 137 13.14 -3.19 7.65
C ARG A 137 14.62 -3.42 7.38
N MET A 138 15.40 -3.45 8.45
CA MET A 138 16.83 -3.73 8.39
C MET A 138 17.11 -5.25 8.49
N VAL A 139 17.97 -5.76 7.63
CA VAL A 139 18.40 -7.15 7.61
C VAL A 139 19.92 -7.26 7.51
N VAL A 140 20.48 -8.31 8.12
CA VAL A 140 21.91 -8.62 8.05
C VAL A 140 22.05 -10.10 7.66
N PRO A 141 22.11 -10.42 6.36
CA PRO A 141 22.21 -11.79 5.88
C PRO A 141 23.63 -12.34 6.02
N THR A 142 23.74 -13.66 6.11
CA THR A 142 24.98 -14.39 5.79
C THR A 142 25.09 -14.60 4.28
N ARG A 143 26.28 -14.90 3.78
CA ARG A 143 26.49 -15.22 2.36
C ARG A 143 25.66 -16.45 1.96
N GLY A 144 25.02 -16.40 0.81
CA GLY A 144 24.16 -17.48 0.30
C GLY A 144 22.79 -17.57 0.95
N ALA A 145 22.44 -16.64 1.84
CA ALA A 145 21.14 -16.64 2.51
C ALA A 145 20.05 -16.04 1.62
N VAL A 146 18.85 -16.61 1.72
CA VAL A 146 17.60 -15.98 1.28
C VAL A 146 16.91 -15.40 2.50
N VAL A 147 16.84 -14.07 2.59
CA VAL A 147 16.22 -13.38 3.72
C VAL A 147 14.75 -13.10 3.41
N LYS A 148 13.84 -13.54 4.27
CA LYS A 148 12.45 -13.20 4.17
C LYS A 148 12.15 -11.95 5.01
N SER A 149 11.68 -10.88 4.35
CA SER A 149 11.20 -9.65 5.00
C SER A 149 9.69 -9.54 4.84
N ARG A 150 8.97 -9.61 5.96
CA ARG A 150 7.51 -9.52 5.99
C ARG A 150 7.09 -8.15 6.49
N PHE A 151 6.18 -7.51 5.76
CA PHE A 151 5.55 -6.26 6.11
C PHE A 151 4.07 -6.51 6.36
N GLU A 152 3.61 -6.12 7.54
CA GLU A 152 2.19 -6.22 7.91
C GLU A 152 1.43 -5.07 7.23
N SER A 153 0.37 -5.43 6.53
CA SER A 153 -0.52 -4.48 5.86
C SER A 153 -1.95 -4.68 6.35
N THR A 154 -2.68 -3.60 6.46
CA THR A 154 -4.11 -3.60 6.72
C THR A 154 -4.80 -2.98 5.52
N SER A 155 -5.81 -3.65 4.98
CA SER A 155 -6.61 -3.12 3.89
C SER A 155 -7.95 -2.64 4.42
N GLY A 156 -8.41 -1.46 3.96
CA GLY A 156 -9.68 -0.91 4.37
C GLY A 156 -9.96 0.45 3.77
N ARG A 157 -11.20 0.90 3.92
CA ARG A 157 -11.65 2.22 3.46
C ARG A 157 -11.11 3.31 4.39
N ARG A 158 -10.69 4.43 3.82
CA ARG A 158 -10.37 5.65 4.58
C ARG A 158 -11.59 6.55 4.59
N LEU A 159 -12.13 6.77 5.78
CA LEU A 159 -13.39 7.46 5.98
C LEU A 159 -13.16 8.70 6.85
N GLN A 160 -13.84 9.78 6.51
CA GLN A 160 -13.98 10.96 7.34
C GLN A 160 -15.44 11.11 7.72
N PHE A 161 -15.74 11.02 9.00
CA PHE A 161 -17.08 11.30 9.53
C PHE A 161 -17.11 12.69 10.13
N ASP A 162 -17.94 13.55 9.58
CA ASP A 162 -18.23 14.87 10.13
C ASP A 162 -19.39 14.71 11.12
N LEU A 163 -19.09 14.79 12.41
CA LEU A 163 -20.00 14.43 13.49
C LEU A 163 -20.66 15.68 14.09
N ARG A 164 -21.98 15.61 14.29
CA ARG A 164 -22.73 16.62 15.03
C ARG A 164 -23.70 15.95 16.01
N THR A 165 -24.00 16.59 17.11
CA THR A 165 -25.12 16.15 17.96
C THR A 165 -26.44 16.35 17.23
N VAL A 166 -27.50 15.68 17.69
CA VAL A 166 -28.85 15.86 17.13
C VAL A 166 -29.29 17.33 17.15
N ASP A 167 -28.83 18.10 18.14
CA ASP A 167 -29.08 19.54 18.27
C ASP A 167 -28.17 20.41 17.38
N GLY A 168 -27.36 19.81 16.50
CA GLY A 168 -26.47 20.50 15.58
C GLY A 168 -25.17 21.01 16.21
N GLN A 169 -24.88 20.73 17.49
CA GLN A 169 -23.66 21.15 18.15
C GLN A 169 -22.45 20.31 17.67
N GLN A 170 -21.29 20.92 17.73
CA GLN A 170 -20.03 20.25 17.42
C GLN A 170 -19.64 19.28 18.54
N ILE A 171 -19.08 18.12 18.16
CA ILE A 171 -18.42 17.20 19.07
C ILE A 171 -17.07 17.81 19.45
N PRO A 172 -16.72 17.88 20.74
CA PRO A 172 -15.49 18.56 21.16
C PRO A 172 -14.22 17.81 20.70
N PHE A 173 -13.16 18.60 20.50
CA PHE A 173 -11.83 18.07 20.24
C PHE A 173 -11.41 17.07 21.32
N GLY A 174 -10.77 15.96 20.90
CA GLY A 174 -10.30 14.92 21.80
C GLY A 174 -11.36 13.88 22.20
N ALA A 175 -12.62 14.01 21.71
CA ALA A 175 -13.60 12.96 21.89
C ALA A 175 -13.11 11.65 21.22
N GLN A 176 -13.26 10.54 21.93
CA GLN A 176 -12.77 9.23 21.50
C GLN A 176 -13.91 8.37 20.95
N ALA A 177 -13.72 7.78 19.79
CA ALA A 177 -14.69 6.91 19.13
C ALA A 177 -14.28 5.43 19.32
N TYR A 178 -15.23 4.63 19.78
CA TYR A 178 -15.06 3.22 20.03
C TYR A 178 -16.01 2.40 19.17
N ASP A 179 -15.60 1.18 18.81
CA ASP A 179 -16.49 0.19 18.22
C ASP A 179 -17.41 -0.47 19.27
N SER A 180 -18.28 -1.36 18.82
CA SER A 180 -19.17 -2.14 19.69
C SER A 180 -18.43 -3.10 20.62
N GLN A 181 -17.14 -3.39 20.36
CA GLN A 181 -16.29 -4.25 21.19
C GLN A 181 -15.46 -3.44 22.19
N GLY A 182 -15.50 -2.12 22.14
CA GLY A 182 -14.76 -1.22 23.01
C GLY A 182 -13.34 -0.91 22.51
N ASN A 183 -12.99 -1.23 21.27
CA ASN A 183 -11.71 -0.85 20.69
C ASN A 183 -11.76 0.61 20.27
N LEU A 184 -10.69 1.35 20.55
CA LEU A 184 -10.53 2.74 20.11
C LEU A 184 -10.28 2.75 18.60
N LEU A 185 -11.16 3.41 17.85
CA LEU A 185 -11.07 3.56 16.40
C LEU A 185 -10.45 4.88 15.96
N GLY A 186 -10.61 5.94 16.76
CA GLY A 186 -10.07 7.25 16.43
C GLY A 186 -10.45 8.34 17.43
N VAL A 187 -9.95 9.55 17.17
CA VAL A 187 -10.17 10.73 18.00
C VAL A 187 -10.71 11.86 17.13
N VAL A 188 -11.71 12.56 17.63
CA VAL A 188 -12.36 13.69 16.93
C VAL A 188 -11.44 14.91 16.94
N ASP A 189 -11.28 15.56 15.79
CA ASP A 189 -10.49 16.77 15.62
C ASP A 189 -11.24 18.05 16.05
N ASN A 190 -10.58 19.21 15.91
CA ASN A 190 -11.14 20.53 16.27
C ASN A 190 -12.27 21.01 15.36
N LEU A 191 -12.53 20.32 14.25
CA LEU A 191 -13.64 20.58 13.33
C LEU A 191 -14.78 19.56 13.45
N SER A 192 -14.76 18.75 14.52
CA SER A 192 -15.69 17.63 14.76
C SER A 192 -15.60 16.54 13.69
N ARG A 193 -14.42 16.31 13.11
CA ARG A 193 -14.17 15.26 12.14
C ARG A 193 -13.48 14.09 12.81
N LEU A 194 -13.94 12.90 12.48
CA LEU A 194 -13.37 11.63 12.91
C LEU A 194 -12.82 10.91 11.68
N LEU A 195 -11.51 10.65 11.67
CA LEU A 195 -10.88 9.85 10.63
C LEU A 195 -10.86 8.38 11.07
N LEU A 196 -11.33 7.51 10.19
CA LEU A 196 -11.47 6.08 10.42
C LEU A 196 -10.81 5.30 9.27
N PHE A 197 -10.25 4.15 9.62
CA PHE A 197 -9.65 3.24 8.65
C PHE A 197 -10.06 1.80 8.91
N GLY A 198 -10.42 1.06 7.85
CA GLY A 198 -10.64 -0.38 7.94
C GLY A 198 -11.87 -0.81 8.73
N ILE A 199 -12.83 0.08 8.98
CA ILE A 199 -14.11 -0.30 9.58
C ILE A 199 -15.05 -0.92 8.56
N GLY A 200 -16.01 -1.74 9.02
CA GLY A 200 -17.02 -2.36 8.17
C GLY A 200 -17.94 -1.33 7.50
N ASP A 201 -18.69 -1.77 6.48
CA ASP A 201 -19.61 -0.89 5.74
C ASP A 201 -20.82 -0.47 6.58
N LYS A 202 -21.09 -1.12 7.70
CA LYS A 202 -22.14 -0.74 8.65
C LYS A 202 -21.73 -1.10 10.09
N GLY A 203 -22.18 -0.27 11.02
CA GLY A 203 -21.88 -0.48 12.45
C GLY A 203 -22.37 0.62 13.34
N GLU A 204 -21.96 0.54 14.60
CA GLU A 204 -22.24 1.54 15.63
C GLU A 204 -20.90 2.03 16.20
N LEU A 205 -20.79 3.35 16.36
CA LEU A 205 -19.69 4.00 17.07
C LEU A 205 -20.23 4.60 18.39
N ASP A 206 -19.47 4.45 19.45
CA ASP A 206 -19.70 5.11 20.74
C ASP A 206 -18.64 6.22 20.90
N VAL A 207 -19.07 7.46 20.78
CA VAL A 207 -18.19 8.64 20.87
C VAL A 207 -18.30 9.24 22.25
N ARG A 208 -17.15 9.31 22.97
CA ARG A 208 -17.07 9.68 24.39
C ARG A 208 -16.21 10.90 24.64
N TRP A 209 -16.68 11.81 25.50
CA TRP A 209 -15.91 12.97 25.96
C TRP A 209 -16.34 13.38 27.38
N GLY A 210 -15.39 13.48 28.30
CA GLY A 210 -15.67 13.73 29.72
C GLY A 210 -16.63 12.68 30.29
N THR A 211 -17.78 13.12 30.79
CA THR A 211 -18.85 12.25 31.30
C THR A 211 -19.97 12.00 30.28
N LYS A 212 -19.87 12.58 29.10
CA LYS A 212 -20.86 12.48 28.03
C LYS A 212 -20.44 11.45 27.00
N HIS A 213 -21.41 10.84 26.36
CA HIS A 213 -21.22 9.99 25.19
C HIS A 213 -22.41 10.08 24.25
N CYS A 214 -22.19 9.71 23.01
CA CYS A 214 -23.26 9.61 22.03
C CYS A 214 -22.98 8.46 21.05
N LYS A 215 -24.03 7.94 20.46
CA LYS A 215 -23.95 6.83 19.50
C LYS A 215 -24.21 7.28 18.09
N VAL A 216 -23.42 6.76 17.16
CA VAL A 216 -23.54 6.96 15.71
C VAL A 216 -23.76 5.62 15.05
N ASN A 217 -24.94 5.41 14.50
CA ASN A 217 -25.21 4.29 13.63
C ASN A 217 -24.88 4.70 12.19
N TYR A 218 -24.07 3.95 11.50
CA TYR A 218 -23.68 4.24 10.14
C TYR A 218 -23.93 3.06 9.20
N GLU A 219 -24.30 3.36 7.98
CA GLU A 219 -24.37 2.44 6.85
C GLU A 219 -23.81 3.16 5.63
N LEU A 220 -22.72 2.61 5.07
CA LEU A 220 -21.96 3.24 4.02
C LEU A 220 -22.40 2.71 2.65
N PRO A 221 -22.45 3.56 1.63
CA PRO A 221 -22.66 3.12 0.26
C PRO A 221 -21.45 2.31 -0.24
N ALA A 222 -21.55 1.75 -1.43
CA ALA A 222 -20.43 1.06 -2.07
C ALA A 222 -19.18 1.96 -2.14
N ALA A 223 -18.01 1.37 -1.87
CA ALA A 223 -16.74 2.10 -1.80
C ALA A 223 -16.41 2.82 -3.12
N ASN A 224 -16.02 4.08 -3.04
CA ASN A 224 -15.49 4.85 -4.16
C ASN A 224 -13.96 4.82 -4.15
N LYS A 225 -13.37 3.98 -5.00
CA LYS A 225 -11.91 3.78 -5.08
C LYS A 225 -11.13 4.97 -5.67
N GLU A 226 -11.83 5.97 -6.23
CA GLU A 226 -11.19 7.16 -6.79
C GLU A 226 -10.88 8.21 -5.73
N MET A 227 -11.48 8.10 -4.55
CA MET A 227 -11.31 9.04 -3.45
C MET A 227 -10.30 8.52 -2.42
N ILE A 228 -9.36 9.37 -2.01
CA ILE A 228 -8.41 9.06 -0.94
C ILE A 228 -9.14 8.94 0.41
N TYR A 229 -10.12 9.80 0.64
CA TYR A 229 -11.02 9.79 1.81
C TYR A 229 -12.46 9.95 1.34
N GLU A 230 -13.32 9.04 1.81
CA GLU A 230 -14.77 9.18 1.62
C GLU A 230 -15.34 9.94 2.81
N LYS A 231 -16.12 11.00 2.54
CA LYS A 231 -16.67 11.90 3.56
C LYS A 231 -18.15 11.64 3.75
N PHE A 232 -18.54 11.53 5.02
CA PHE A 232 -19.93 11.32 5.41
C PHE A 232 -20.28 12.21 6.61
N GLU A 233 -21.51 12.69 6.65
CA GLU A 233 -22.04 13.46 7.78
C GLU A 233 -22.97 12.56 8.59
N PHE A 234 -22.75 12.51 9.91
CA PHE A 234 -23.58 11.73 10.81
C PHE A 234 -24.01 12.54 12.03
N SER A 235 -25.26 12.28 12.46
CA SER A 235 -25.80 12.83 13.70
C SER A 235 -25.57 11.83 14.84
N CYS A 236 -24.96 12.31 15.91
CA CYS A 236 -24.67 11.55 17.12
C CYS A 236 -25.81 11.68 18.14
N SER A 237 -26.49 10.59 18.43
CA SER A 237 -27.60 10.57 19.36
C SER A 237 -27.12 10.26 20.79
N THR A 238 -27.44 11.15 21.75
CA THR A 238 -27.26 10.88 23.17
C THR A 238 -28.31 9.90 23.63
N PRO A 239 -27.97 8.77 24.29
CA PRO A 239 -28.96 7.91 24.90
C PRO A 239 -29.77 8.75 25.90
N LYS A 240 -31.07 8.80 25.71
CA LYS A 240 -31.99 9.48 26.65
C LYS A 240 -31.86 8.77 28.00
N ALA A 241 -31.31 9.46 29.00
CA ALA A 241 -31.26 8.93 30.34
C ALA A 241 -32.70 8.53 30.75
N LEU A 242 -32.94 7.26 31.06
CA LEU A 242 -34.15 6.84 31.71
C LEU A 242 -34.17 7.59 33.03
N MET A 243 -34.99 8.64 33.15
CA MET A 243 -35.32 9.23 34.42
C MET A 243 -36.08 8.16 35.17
N ALA A 244 -35.43 7.50 36.16
CA ALA A 244 -36.08 6.68 37.12
C ALA A 244 -37.05 7.61 37.89
N SER A 245 -38.36 7.43 37.65
CA SER A 245 -39.40 8.01 38.43
C SER A 245 -39.34 7.38 39.82
N THR A 246 -38.71 8.05 40.77
CA THR A 246 -38.82 7.68 42.20
C THR A 246 -40.20 8.13 42.65
N GLU A 247 -41.14 7.20 42.60
CA GLU A 247 -42.42 7.37 43.31
C GLU A 247 -42.09 7.27 44.80
N VAL A 248 -42.16 8.41 45.47
CA VAL A 248 -42.16 8.48 46.93
C VAL A 248 -43.53 8.00 47.42
N ILE A 249 -43.58 6.77 47.88
CA ILE A 249 -44.72 6.24 48.62
C ILE A 249 -44.71 6.90 49.98
N SER A 250 -45.56 7.93 50.18
CA SER A 250 -45.87 8.45 51.51
C SER A 250 -46.84 7.50 52.25
N SER A 251 -46.30 6.72 53.21
CA SER A 251 -47.15 6.01 54.17
C SER A 251 -47.63 6.98 55.23
N SER A 252 -48.91 7.37 55.14
CA SER A 252 -49.61 7.97 56.27
C SER A 252 -50.04 6.86 57.25
N SER A 253 -49.50 6.90 58.44
CA SER A 253 -49.96 6.14 59.62
C SER A 253 -51.21 6.82 60.23
N GLN A 254 -52.18 6.01 60.47
CA GLN A 254 -53.13 6.18 61.64
C GLN A 254 -52.89 5.01 62.58
#